data_b099d32cc83d76dee83d7c6211682998
#
_entry.id   b099d32cc83d76dee83d7c6211682998
#
_cell.length_a   1.000
_cell.length_b   1.000
_cell.length_c   1.000
_cell.angle_alpha   90.00
_cell.angle_beta   90.00
_cell.angle_gamma   90.00
#
_symmetry.space_group_name_H-M   'P 1'
#
loop_
_entity.id
_entity.type
_entity.pdbx_description
1 polymer ?
#
loop_
_entity_poly.entity_id
_entity_poly.type
_entity_poly.pdbx_seq_one_letter_code
_entity_poly.pdbx_strand_id
1 'polypeptide(L)'
;MKGWGTVVDANFVTWALLSIIALSLYQGIRRGASGSVRRLASFLGEALLTVLAVVLAAIAASELSPRLQGWLAERSIARPSPDSSALSQFFYTAATGLRDLPLLRFAALFLIVHTLVRLAAGLAARALLPGPASPSGFPSSSGGVVSRAAGGALGAVLGAGRALLITAALFAYCALLPQGPMTDYIQQSGLYREVAAQIIRPAAGDVLEERLPVFAKAMSGELDQLWQKRYDVIDAELPEDIVQAALTVTKDREGDRAKARALYDWVGTRISYDDDKVRAYEELGEWREQNPETTFVTRKGVCIDYSRLYASMARAVGLDVRVVTGLGYDGRGGYGAHAWNEVYSTEEKRWIPLDSTWAKTGNWFDPPGFADTHIRQGGVTG
;
A
#
# COMPACT_ATOMS: atom_id res chain seq x y z
N MET A 1 12.67 -33.79 -21.66
CA MET A 1 11.22 -33.53 -21.69
C MET A 1 10.70 -33.58 -20.25
N LYS A 2 10.71 -32.44 -19.53
CA LYS A 2 10.11 -32.34 -18.19
C LYS A 2 8.60 -32.23 -18.40
N GLY A 3 7.87 -33.15 -17.78
CA GLY A 3 6.47 -33.41 -18.10
C GLY A 3 5.53 -32.26 -17.67
N TRP A 4 4.57 -31.99 -18.52
CA TRP A 4 3.44 -31.05 -18.31
C TRP A 4 2.53 -31.44 -17.11
N GLY A 5 2.80 -32.56 -16.44
CA GLY A 5 2.03 -33.04 -15.29
C GLY A 5 2.12 -32.19 -14.00
N THR A 6 3.08 -31.28 -13.89
CA THR A 6 3.27 -30.42 -12.71
C THR A 6 2.66 -29.05 -12.86
N VAL A 7 2.05 -28.72 -13.99
CA VAL A 7 1.48 -27.40 -14.31
C VAL A 7 0.01 -27.27 -13.89
N VAL A 8 -0.71 -28.40 -13.83
CA VAL A 8 -2.12 -28.43 -13.43
C VAL A 8 -2.21 -28.92 -12.00
N ASP A 9 -2.26 -27.99 -11.09
CA ASP A 9 -2.50 -28.20 -9.66
C ASP A 9 -3.94 -27.81 -9.27
N ALA A 10 -4.36 -28.12 -8.05
CA ALA A 10 -5.69 -27.80 -7.54
C ALA A 10 -5.85 -26.29 -7.19
N ASN A 11 -4.91 -25.43 -7.59
CA ASN A 11 -4.91 -24.00 -7.29
C ASN A 11 -5.97 -23.26 -8.14
N PHE A 12 -6.79 -22.44 -7.49
CA PHE A 12 -7.84 -21.65 -8.15
C PHE A 12 -7.28 -20.73 -9.26
N VAL A 13 -6.09 -20.17 -9.09
CA VAL A 13 -5.44 -19.30 -10.09
C VAL A 13 -5.18 -20.09 -11.38
N THR A 14 -4.65 -21.31 -11.27
CA THR A 14 -4.44 -22.21 -12.43
C THR A 14 -5.76 -22.46 -13.16
N TRP A 15 -6.81 -22.82 -12.43
CA TRP A 15 -8.12 -23.09 -13.03
C TRP A 15 -8.78 -21.86 -13.65
N ALA A 16 -8.63 -20.70 -13.02
CA ALA A 16 -9.13 -19.43 -13.57
C ALA A 16 -8.44 -19.09 -14.91
N LEU A 17 -7.11 -19.20 -14.98
CA LEU A 17 -6.35 -18.94 -16.21
C LEU A 17 -6.72 -19.93 -17.33
N LEU A 18 -6.82 -21.22 -17.02
CA LEU A 18 -7.23 -22.25 -17.99
C LEU A 18 -8.67 -22.01 -18.46
N SER A 19 -9.58 -21.64 -17.56
CA SER A 19 -10.98 -21.34 -17.91
C SER A 19 -11.09 -20.15 -18.86
N ILE A 20 -10.27 -19.11 -18.72
CA ILE A 20 -10.23 -17.97 -19.63
C ILE A 20 -9.81 -18.40 -21.04
N ILE A 21 -8.80 -19.25 -21.13
CA ILE A 21 -8.34 -19.81 -22.42
C ILE A 21 -9.43 -20.67 -23.03
N ALA A 22 -10.00 -21.61 -22.27
CA ALA A 22 -11.03 -22.53 -22.73
C ALA A 22 -12.31 -21.80 -23.20
N LEU A 23 -12.77 -20.82 -22.42
CA LEU A 23 -13.92 -19.98 -22.79
C LEU A 23 -13.65 -19.15 -24.05
N SER A 24 -12.45 -18.61 -24.21
CA SER A 24 -12.06 -17.86 -25.40
C SER A 24 -11.98 -18.75 -26.64
N LEU A 25 -11.44 -19.95 -26.50
CA LEU A 25 -11.42 -21.00 -27.54
C LEU A 25 -12.85 -21.35 -27.97
N TYR A 26 -13.71 -21.69 -27.01
CA TYR A 26 -15.10 -22.05 -27.28
C TYR A 26 -15.86 -20.93 -28.01
N GLN A 27 -15.69 -19.68 -27.52
CA GLN A 27 -16.28 -18.52 -28.16
C GLN A 27 -15.73 -18.29 -29.58
N GLY A 28 -14.45 -18.57 -29.81
CA GLY A 28 -13.84 -18.50 -31.13
C GLY A 28 -14.42 -19.49 -32.09
N ILE A 29 -14.61 -20.76 -31.68
CA ILE A 29 -15.27 -21.80 -32.45
C ILE A 29 -16.70 -21.39 -32.84
N ARG A 30 -17.47 -20.85 -31.91
CA ARG A 30 -18.85 -20.40 -32.16
C ARG A 30 -18.96 -19.23 -33.12
N ARG A 31 -18.00 -18.31 -33.11
CA ARG A 31 -18.01 -17.09 -33.95
C ARG A 31 -17.41 -17.31 -35.35
N GLY A 32 -16.60 -18.34 -35.50
CA GLY A 32 -15.85 -18.60 -36.74
C GLY A 32 -14.69 -17.62 -36.93
N ALA A 33 -13.99 -17.74 -38.09
CA ALA A 33 -12.75 -17.00 -38.36
C ALA A 33 -12.96 -15.47 -38.37
N SER A 34 -13.95 -14.96 -39.12
CA SER A 34 -14.18 -13.53 -39.30
C SER A 34 -14.53 -12.80 -38.00
N GLY A 35 -15.40 -13.41 -37.16
CA GLY A 35 -15.74 -12.87 -35.84
C GLY A 35 -14.58 -12.90 -34.89
N SER A 36 -13.72 -13.90 -34.97
CA SER A 36 -12.51 -14.01 -34.11
C SER A 36 -11.42 -13.02 -34.51
N VAL A 37 -11.19 -12.79 -35.82
CA VAL A 37 -10.25 -11.74 -36.30
C VAL A 37 -10.69 -10.35 -35.83
N ARG A 38 -11.97 -10.03 -36.00
CA ARG A 38 -12.48 -8.72 -35.53
C ARG A 38 -12.25 -8.51 -34.03
N ARG A 39 -12.44 -9.56 -33.22
CA ARG A 39 -12.25 -9.50 -31.78
C ARG A 39 -10.78 -9.43 -31.38
N LEU A 40 -9.91 -10.13 -32.09
CA LEU A 40 -8.47 -10.01 -31.90
C LEU A 40 -7.99 -8.60 -32.25
N ALA A 41 -8.43 -8.04 -33.36
CA ALA A 41 -8.12 -6.67 -33.76
C ALA A 41 -8.60 -5.64 -32.71
N SER A 42 -9.82 -5.81 -32.18
CA SER A 42 -10.32 -4.96 -31.09
C SER A 42 -9.48 -5.10 -29.82
N PHE A 43 -9.09 -6.32 -29.45
CA PHE A 43 -8.23 -6.55 -28.29
C PHE A 43 -6.86 -5.90 -28.43
N LEU A 44 -6.23 -6.03 -29.59
CA LEU A 44 -4.95 -5.39 -29.90
C LEU A 44 -5.07 -3.86 -29.90
N GLY A 45 -6.16 -3.32 -30.48
CA GLY A 45 -6.43 -1.88 -30.45
C GLY A 45 -6.62 -1.35 -29.01
N GLU A 46 -7.39 -2.07 -28.19
CA GLU A 46 -7.56 -1.71 -26.78
C GLU A 46 -6.26 -1.84 -25.99
N ALA A 47 -5.44 -2.87 -26.25
CA ALA A 47 -4.13 -3.03 -25.61
C ALA A 47 -3.19 -1.89 -25.97
N LEU A 48 -3.10 -1.52 -27.26
CA LEU A 48 -2.30 -0.39 -27.72
C LEU A 48 -2.76 0.92 -27.08
N LEU A 49 -4.07 1.17 -27.07
CA LEU A 49 -4.65 2.35 -26.45
C LEU A 49 -4.35 2.39 -24.93
N THR A 50 -4.39 1.24 -24.27
CA THR A 50 -4.05 1.14 -22.84
C THR A 50 -2.58 1.48 -22.58
N VAL A 51 -1.68 0.92 -23.38
CA VAL A 51 -0.23 1.25 -23.29
C VAL A 51 0.00 2.73 -23.51
N LEU A 52 -0.61 3.29 -24.55
CA LEU A 52 -0.51 4.73 -24.83
C LEU A 52 -1.04 5.58 -23.66
N ALA A 53 -2.20 5.20 -23.10
CA ALA A 53 -2.77 5.90 -21.95
C ALA A 53 -1.89 5.81 -20.71
N VAL A 54 -1.26 4.66 -20.46
CA VAL A 54 -0.29 4.48 -19.36
C VAL A 54 0.93 5.38 -19.55
N VAL A 55 1.51 5.40 -20.74
CA VAL A 55 2.69 6.22 -21.05
C VAL A 55 2.35 7.71 -20.90
N LEU A 56 1.25 8.17 -21.50
CA LEU A 56 0.82 9.57 -21.38
C LEU A 56 0.51 9.95 -19.93
N ALA A 57 -0.13 9.07 -19.18
CA ALA A 57 -0.42 9.30 -17.77
C ALA A 57 0.85 9.36 -16.93
N ALA A 58 1.84 8.52 -17.19
CA ALA A 58 3.11 8.53 -16.48
C ALA A 58 3.89 9.84 -16.75
N ILE A 59 3.98 10.25 -18.02
CA ILE A 59 4.64 11.52 -18.39
C ILE A 59 3.91 12.70 -17.74
N ALA A 60 2.60 12.79 -17.88
CA ALA A 60 1.83 13.88 -17.29
C ALA A 60 1.91 13.90 -15.75
N ALA A 61 1.86 12.74 -15.11
CA ALA A 61 1.97 12.65 -13.66
C ALA A 61 3.37 13.10 -13.17
N SER A 62 4.44 12.74 -13.88
CA SER A 62 5.80 13.17 -13.54
C SER A 62 5.98 14.70 -13.67
N GLU A 63 5.39 15.31 -14.69
CA GLU A 63 5.45 16.75 -14.91
C GLU A 63 4.55 17.55 -13.95
N LEU A 64 3.37 17.02 -13.65
CA LEU A 64 2.40 17.70 -12.77
C LEU A 64 2.74 17.54 -11.29
N SER A 65 3.44 16.44 -10.89
CA SER A 65 3.73 16.14 -9.49
C SER A 65 4.48 17.27 -8.77
N PRO A 66 5.59 17.83 -9.28
CA PRO A 66 6.28 18.94 -8.61
C PRO A 66 5.44 20.24 -8.59
N ARG A 67 4.64 20.50 -9.62
CA ARG A 67 3.76 21.67 -9.67
C ARG A 67 2.67 21.61 -8.61
N LEU A 68 2.04 20.44 -8.46
CA LEU A 68 1.03 20.21 -7.42
C LEU A 68 1.64 20.33 -6.02
N GLN A 69 2.85 19.82 -5.82
CA GLN A 69 3.57 19.97 -4.56
C GLN A 69 3.78 21.45 -4.21
N GLY A 70 4.35 22.24 -5.13
CA GLY A 70 4.57 23.67 -4.92
C GLY A 70 3.28 24.41 -4.59
N TRP A 71 2.20 24.15 -5.36
CA TRP A 71 0.89 24.75 -5.12
C TRP A 71 0.30 24.40 -3.75
N LEU A 72 0.46 23.15 -3.29
CA LEU A 72 0.02 22.71 -1.95
C LEU A 72 0.92 23.27 -0.83
N ALA A 73 2.22 23.46 -1.08
CA ALA A 73 3.16 23.98 -0.10
C ALA A 73 2.93 25.48 0.21
N GLU A 74 2.47 26.25 -0.78
CA GLU A 74 2.12 27.66 -0.63
C GLU A 74 0.83 27.89 0.18
N ARG A 75 0.04 26.82 0.39
CA ARG A 75 -1.23 26.91 1.12
C ARG A 75 -1.06 26.48 2.57
N SER A 76 -1.53 27.33 3.48
CA SER A 76 -1.67 26.98 4.89
C SER A 76 -2.84 26.01 5.06
N ILE A 77 -2.54 24.71 5.11
CA ILE A 77 -3.54 23.67 5.38
C ILE A 77 -3.69 23.60 6.89
N ALA A 78 -4.73 24.26 7.43
CA ALA A 78 -5.00 24.24 8.85
C ALA A 78 -5.33 22.84 9.35
N ARG A 79 -4.72 22.42 10.45
CA ARG A 79 -5.01 21.14 11.10
C ARG A 79 -6.44 21.19 11.66
N PRO A 80 -7.31 20.23 11.35
CA PRO A 80 -8.64 20.16 11.92
C PRO A 80 -8.57 19.82 13.41
N SER A 81 -9.56 20.26 14.19
CA SER A 81 -9.70 19.83 15.58
C SER A 81 -10.09 18.35 15.65
N PRO A 82 -9.80 17.63 16.74
CA PRO A 82 -10.18 16.22 16.93
C PRO A 82 -11.69 15.98 16.81
N ASP A 83 -12.51 16.95 17.23
CA ASP A 83 -13.98 16.91 17.17
C ASP A 83 -14.53 17.25 15.78
N SER A 84 -13.66 17.58 14.82
CA SER A 84 -14.08 17.90 13.46
C SER A 84 -14.61 16.65 12.74
N SER A 85 -15.48 16.87 11.75
CA SER A 85 -16.06 15.78 10.98
C SER A 85 -14.98 14.88 10.36
N ALA A 86 -15.28 13.57 10.25
CA ALA A 86 -14.41 12.61 9.58
C ALA A 86 -14.00 13.05 8.16
N LEU A 87 -14.87 13.79 7.48
CA LEU A 87 -14.60 14.35 6.16
C LEU A 87 -13.50 15.42 6.21
N SER A 88 -13.52 16.31 7.21
CA SER A 88 -12.49 17.35 7.41
C SER A 88 -11.13 16.72 7.72
N GLN A 89 -11.11 15.71 8.59
CA GLN A 89 -9.89 14.94 8.91
C GLN A 89 -9.36 14.20 7.68
N PHE A 90 -10.24 13.60 6.87
CA PHE A 90 -9.86 12.96 5.62
C PHE A 90 -9.25 13.97 4.62
N PHE A 91 -9.87 15.13 4.42
CA PHE A 91 -9.33 16.16 3.52
C PHE A 91 -7.96 16.67 3.97
N TYR A 92 -7.77 16.88 5.26
CA TYR A 92 -6.48 17.26 5.81
C TYR A 92 -5.42 16.19 5.51
N THR A 93 -5.70 14.92 5.83
CA THR A 93 -4.79 13.80 5.61
C THR A 93 -4.49 13.62 4.12
N ALA A 94 -5.50 13.73 3.25
CA ALA A 94 -5.33 13.61 1.80
C ALA A 94 -4.49 14.78 1.24
N ALA A 95 -4.81 16.01 1.62
CA ALA A 95 -4.09 17.19 1.13
C ALA A 95 -2.63 17.23 1.59
N THR A 96 -2.37 16.94 2.87
CA THR A 96 -1.00 16.87 3.41
C THR A 96 -0.27 15.63 2.87
N GLY A 97 -0.95 14.51 2.67
CA GLY A 97 -0.39 13.33 2.01
C GLY A 97 0.04 13.64 0.57
N LEU A 98 -0.81 14.28 -0.22
CA LEU A 98 -0.47 14.70 -1.59
C LEU A 98 0.66 15.76 -1.63
N ARG A 99 0.80 16.60 -0.60
CA ARG A 99 1.90 17.55 -0.48
C ARG A 99 3.22 16.87 -0.17
N ASP A 100 3.22 15.96 0.81
CA ASP A 100 4.44 15.46 1.45
C ASP A 100 4.93 14.12 0.88
N LEU A 101 4.03 13.32 0.26
CA LEU A 101 4.31 11.97 -0.22
C LEU A 101 4.39 11.93 -1.76
N PRO A 102 5.58 11.87 -2.34
CA PRO A 102 5.78 11.94 -3.79
C PRO A 102 5.16 10.77 -4.56
N LEU A 103 5.22 9.54 -4.05
CA LEU A 103 4.62 8.38 -4.74
C LEU A 103 3.09 8.42 -4.69
N LEU A 104 2.51 8.78 -3.54
CA LEU A 104 1.06 8.95 -3.42
C LEU A 104 0.56 10.02 -4.39
N ARG A 105 1.24 11.16 -4.46
CA ARG A 105 0.92 12.25 -5.39
C ARG A 105 1.03 11.80 -6.83
N PHE A 106 2.13 11.11 -7.18
CA PHE A 106 2.31 10.56 -8.52
C PHE A 106 1.21 9.56 -8.86
N ALA A 107 0.90 8.61 -7.97
CA ALA A 107 -0.14 7.60 -8.19
C ALA A 107 -1.53 8.24 -8.37
N ALA A 108 -1.88 9.23 -7.56
CA ALA A 108 -3.15 9.95 -7.69
C ALA A 108 -3.26 10.67 -9.04
N LEU A 109 -2.23 11.41 -9.43
CA LEU A 109 -2.16 12.11 -10.72
C LEU A 109 -2.21 11.12 -11.89
N PHE A 110 -1.43 10.03 -11.79
CA PHE A 110 -1.43 8.97 -12.80
C PHE A 110 -2.83 8.38 -13.01
N LEU A 111 -3.52 8.01 -11.94
CA LEU A 111 -4.86 7.44 -12.02
C LEU A 111 -5.87 8.42 -12.62
N ILE A 112 -5.81 9.69 -12.22
CA ILE A 112 -6.68 10.74 -12.75
C ILE A 112 -6.43 10.92 -14.26
N VAL A 113 -5.18 11.14 -14.67
CA VAL A 113 -4.83 11.37 -16.08
C VAL A 113 -5.13 10.13 -16.92
N HIS A 114 -4.77 8.92 -16.45
CA HIS A 114 -5.08 7.68 -17.14
C HIS A 114 -6.59 7.53 -17.37
N THR A 115 -7.41 7.82 -16.35
CA THR A 115 -8.87 7.75 -16.46
C THR A 115 -9.40 8.77 -17.45
N LEU A 116 -8.90 10.00 -17.42
CA LEU A 116 -9.30 11.07 -18.35
C LEU A 116 -8.91 10.73 -19.80
N VAL A 117 -7.71 10.21 -20.04
CA VAL A 117 -7.26 9.78 -21.37
C VAL A 117 -8.15 8.64 -21.89
N ARG A 118 -8.45 7.66 -21.06
CA ARG A 118 -9.32 6.53 -21.41
C ARG A 118 -10.75 7.01 -21.72
N LEU A 119 -11.28 7.92 -20.92
CA LEU A 119 -12.59 8.51 -21.16
C LEU A 119 -12.63 9.30 -22.47
N ALA A 120 -11.65 10.17 -22.69
CA ALA A 120 -11.53 10.96 -23.92
C ALA A 120 -11.42 10.08 -25.17
N ALA A 121 -10.59 9.02 -25.10
CA ALA A 121 -10.46 8.05 -26.18
C ALA A 121 -11.77 7.30 -26.45
N GLY A 122 -12.50 6.92 -25.40
CA GLY A 122 -13.81 6.28 -25.53
C GLY A 122 -14.87 7.19 -26.17
N LEU A 123 -14.87 8.47 -25.80
CA LEU A 123 -15.74 9.48 -26.40
C LEU A 123 -15.37 9.75 -27.87
N ALA A 124 -14.07 9.91 -28.15
CA ALA A 124 -13.59 10.09 -29.52
C ALA A 124 -13.93 8.89 -30.41
N ALA A 125 -13.75 7.68 -29.91
CA ALA A 125 -14.12 6.46 -30.65
C ALA A 125 -15.63 6.42 -30.97
N ARG A 126 -16.50 6.85 -30.05
CA ARG A 126 -17.95 6.94 -30.27
C ARG A 126 -18.33 8.05 -31.26
N ALA A 127 -17.60 9.16 -31.26
CA ALA A 127 -17.90 10.28 -32.16
C ALA A 127 -17.35 10.04 -33.59
N LEU A 128 -16.20 9.41 -33.72
CA LEU A 128 -15.50 9.25 -35.00
C LEU A 128 -15.83 7.93 -35.72
N LEU A 129 -16.13 6.88 -34.94
CA LEU A 129 -16.53 5.62 -35.54
C LEU A 129 -18.04 5.60 -35.65
N PRO A 130 -18.61 5.40 -36.86
CA PRO A 130 -20.05 5.19 -37.02
C PRO A 130 -20.44 4.08 -36.04
N GLY A 131 -21.53 4.30 -35.30
CA GLY A 131 -22.06 3.37 -34.34
C GLY A 131 -22.09 1.95 -34.91
N PRO A 132 -22.05 0.89 -34.09
CA PRO A 132 -22.03 -0.46 -34.60
C PRO A 132 -23.09 -0.59 -35.64
N ALA A 133 -22.66 -0.71 -36.90
CA ALA A 133 -23.57 -1.02 -37.97
C ALA A 133 -24.45 -2.15 -37.45
N SER A 134 -25.74 -1.90 -37.38
CA SER A 134 -26.75 -2.87 -36.94
C SER A 134 -26.33 -4.25 -37.43
N PRO A 135 -26.48 -5.32 -36.65
CA PRO A 135 -26.07 -6.67 -37.07
C PRO A 135 -26.86 -7.20 -38.28
N SER A 136 -27.48 -6.31 -39.04
CA SER A 136 -28.17 -6.59 -40.26
C SER A 136 -27.22 -6.62 -41.42
N GLY A 137 -26.74 -7.84 -41.76
CA GLY A 137 -26.28 -8.06 -43.10
C GLY A 137 -24.99 -8.80 -43.36
N PHE A 138 -24.27 -9.26 -42.32
CA PHE A 138 -23.39 -10.39 -42.59
C PHE A 138 -24.15 -11.65 -42.21
N PRO A 139 -24.49 -12.50 -43.20
CA PRO A 139 -25.04 -13.80 -42.87
C PRO A 139 -24.01 -14.41 -41.89
N SER A 140 -24.48 -14.92 -40.78
CA SER A 140 -23.78 -15.92 -40.02
C SER A 140 -23.65 -17.09 -41.02
N SER A 141 -22.69 -16.93 -41.93
CA SER A 141 -22.32 -18.08 -42.76
C SER A 141 -21.99 -19.13 -41.71
N SER A 142 -22.78 -20.18 -41.72
CA SER A 142 -22.46 -21.45 -41.08
C SER A 142 -21.10 -21.84 -41.63
N GLY A 143 -20.07 -21.17 -41.08
CA GLY A 143 -18.70 -21.30 -41.52
C GLY A 143 -18.40 -22.81 -41.45
N GLY A 144 -18.02 -23.39 -42.55
CA GLY A 144 -17.66 -24.78 -42.59
C GLY A 144 -16.64 -25.15 -41.50
N VAL A 145 -16.40 -26.38 -41.25
CA VAL A 145 -15.48 -26.87 -40.20
C VAL A 145 -14.16 -26.10 -40.15
N VAL A 146 -13.64 -25.69 -41.29
CA VAL A 146 -12.43 -24.87 -41.42
C VAL A 146 -12.56 -23.51 -40.75
N SER A 147 -13.68 -22.80 -40.94
CA SER A 147 -13.92 -21.50 -40.31
C SER A 147 -14.05 -21.61 -38.81
N ARG A 148 -14.66 -22.69 -38.31
CA ARG A 148 -14.77 -22.96 -36.87
C ARG A 148 -13.43 -23.31 -36.27
N ALA A 149 -12.62 -24.14 -36.95
CA ALA A 149 -11.27 -24.47 -36.49
C ALA A 149 -10.35 -23.22 -36.41
N ALA A 150 -10.34 -22.40 -37.47
CA ALA A 150 -9.59 -21.16 -37.51
C ALA A 150 -10.09 -20.17 -36.44
N GLY A 151 -11.41 -20.09 -36.25
CA GLY A 151 -12.00 -19.27 -35.17
C GLY A 151 -11.58 -19.74 -33.78
N GLY A 152 -11.50 -21.06 -33.58
CA GLY A 152 -10.98 -21.65 -32.34
C GLY A 152 -9.52 -21.31 -32.07
N ALA A 153 -8.66 -21.47 -33.10
CA ALA A 153 -7.24 -21.10 -32.98
C ALA A 153 -7.05 -19.63 -32.60
N LEU A 154 -7.75 -18.69 -33.27
CA LEU A 154 -7.75 -17.28 -32.95
C LEU A 154 -8.31 -17.01 -31.56
N GLY A 155 -9.35 -17.74 -31.13
CA GLY A 155 -9.91 -17.68 -29.79
C GLY A 155 -8.92 -18.13 -28.72
N ALA A 156 -8.14 -19.18 -28.99
CA ALA A 156 -7.08 -19.66 -28.10
C ALA A 156 -5.96 -18.60 -27.93
N VAL A 157 -5.51 -18.00 -29.04
CA VAL A 157 -4.51 -16.92 -29.03
C VAL A 157 -5.02 -15.73 -28.20
N LEU A 158 -6.28 -15.31 -28.39
CA LEU A 158 -6.90 -14.24 -27.60
C LEU A 158 -7.01 -14.62 -26.12
N GLY A 159 -7.36 -15.89 -25.82
CA GLY A 159 -7.42 -16.40 -24.46
C GLY A 159 -6.06 -16.42 -23.77
N ALA A 160 -5.02 -16.86 -24.48
CA ALA A 160 -3.64 -16.83 -23.99
C ALA A 160 -3.16 -15.39 -23.70
N GLY A 161 -3.45 -14.44 -24.60
CA GLY A 161 -3.13 -13.04 -24.39
C GLY A 161 -3.81 -12.45 -23.13
N ARG A 162 -5.08 -12.80 -22.89
CA ARG A 162 -5.79 -12.39 -21.67
C ARG A 162 -5.21 -13.04 -20.42
N ALA A 163 -4.94 -14.34 -20.47
CA ALA A 163 -4.31 -15.05 -19.36
C ALA A 163 -2.93 -14.45 -19.03
N LEU A 164 -2.15 -14.10 -20.05
CA LEU A 164 -0.85 -13.43 -19.88
C LEU A 164 -0.98 -12.08 -19.19
N LEU A 165 -1.94 -11.24 -19.57
CA LEU A 165 -2.19 -9.95 -18.91
C LEU A 165 -2.58 -10.11 -17.44
N ILE A 166 -3.43 -11.11 -17.13
CA ILE A 166 -3.81 -11.40 -15.74
C ILE A 166 -2.60 -11.90 -14.97
N THR A 167 -1.80 -12.81 -15.54
CA THR A 167 -0.58 -13.31 -14.91
C THR A 167 0.42 -12.16 -14.66
N ALA A 168 0.56 -11.21 -15.59
CA ALA A 168 1.40 -10.03 -15.40
C ALA A 168 0.89 -9.13 -14.26
N ALA A 169 -0.43 -8.94 -14.15
CA ALA A 169 -1.02 -8.19 -13.03
C ALA A 169 -0.82 -8.89 -11.68
N LEU A 170 -1.02 -10.22 -11.63
CA LEU A 170 -0.73 -11.02 -10.43
C LEU A 170 0.76 -11.00 -10.07
N PHE A 171 1.62 -11.01 -11.07
CA PHE A 171 3.06 -10.90 -10.88
C PHE A 171 3.44 -9.55 -10.28
N ALA A 172 2.90 -8.45 -10.81
CA ALA A 172 3.09 -7.11 -10.25
C ALA A 172 2.56 -7.03 -8.80
N TYR A 173 1.40 -7.64 -8.51
CA TYR A 173 0.87 -7.72 -7.15
C TYR A 173 1.84 -8.44 -6.20
N CYS A 174 2.30 -9.65 -6.55
CA CYS A 174 3.24 -10.42 -5.72
C CYS A 174 4.59 -9.71 -5.52
N ALA A 175 5.02 -8.95 -6.52
CA ALA A 175 6.27 -8.21 -6.46
C ALA A 175 6.16 -6.93 -5.61
N LEU A 176 5.02 -6.25 -5.63
CA LEU A 176 4.76 -5.05 -4.83
C LEU A 176 4.37 -5.38 -3.38
N LEU A 177 3.72 -6.52 -3.16
CA LEU A 177 3.23 -6.97 -1.86
C LEU A 177 3.73 -8.39 -1.55
N PRO A 178 5.04 -8.59 -1.31
CA PRO A 178 5.61 -9.93 -1.12
C PRO A 178 5.04 -10.67 0.09
N GLN A 179 4.55 -9.95 1.11
CA GLN A 179 3.87 -10.50 2.27
C GLN A 179 2.34 -10.29 2.22
N GLY A 180 1.80 -10.00 1.04
CA GLY A 180 0.36 -9.80 0.85
C GLY A 180 -0.44 -11.08 1.11
N PRO A 181 -1.72 -10.96 1.53
CA PRO A 181 -2.53 -12.10 2.00
C PRO A 181 -2.76 -13.19 0.95
N MET A 182 -2.57 -12.89 -0.34
CA MET A 182 -2.76 -13.84 -1.44
C MET A 182 -1.44 -14.25 -2.13
N THR A 183 -0.31 -13.65 -1.75
CA THR A 183 0.97 -13.82 -2.46
C THR A 183 1.41 -15.27 -2.48
N ASP A 184 1.46 -15.92 -1.32
CA ASP A 184 1.86 -17.34 -1.22
C ASP A 184 0.93 -18.26 -2.04
N TYR A 185 -0.37 -18.00 -1.98
CA TYR A 185 -1.37 -18.77 -2.70
C TYR A 185 -1.21 -18.63 -4.22
N ILE A 186 -0.97 -17.39 -4.71
CA ILE A 186 -0.72 -17.15 -6.15
C ILE A 186 0.57 -17.83 -6.59
N GLN A 187 1.63 -17.74 -5.80
CA GLN A 187 2.94 -18.33 -6.10
C GLN A 187 2.93 -19.85 -6.07
N GLN A 188 1.97 -20.50 -5.41
CA GLN A 188 1.78 -21.94 -5.45
C GLN A 188 1.20 -22.44 -6.78
N SER A 189 0.58 -21.59 -7.60
CA SER A 189 0.06 -21.96 -8.90
C SER A 189 1.18 -22.35 -9.88
N GLY A 190 1.17 -23.58 -10.38
CA GLY A 190 2.16 -24.09 -11.31
C GLY A 190 2.15 -23.33 -12.64
N LEU A 191 0.96 -23.05 -13.18
CA LEU A 191 0.80 -22.30 -14.43
C LEU A 191 1.29 -20.86 -14.28
N TYR A 192 0.97 -20.20 -13.16
CA TYR A 192 1.47 -18.87 -12.86
C TYR A 192 3.01 -18.84 -12.84
N ARG A 193 3.63 -19.77 -12.10
CA ARG A 193 5.11 -19.83 -11.99
C ARG A 193 5.78 -20.02 -13.34
N GLU A 194 5.25 -20.91 -14.16
CA GLU A 194 5.82 -21.20 -15.49
C GLU A 194 5.74 -19.97 -16.40
N VAL A 195 4.56 -19.34 -16.50
CA VAL A 195 4.36 -18.13 -17.31
C VAL A 195 5.18 -16.95 -16.77
N ALA A 196 5.23 -16.77 -15.47
CA ALA A 196 6.04 -15.73 -14.83
C ALA A 196 7.53 -15.93 -15.11
N ALA A 197 8.04 -17.18 -15.00
CA ALA A 197 9.45 -17.46 -15.20
C ALA A 197 9.88 -17.39 -16.68
N GLN A 198 9.05 -17.89 -17.60
CA GLN A 198 9.45 -18.01 -19.00
C GLN A 198 9.10 -16.79 -19.87
N ILE A 199 8.08 -16.02 -19.48
CA ILE A 199 7.59 -14.91 -20.31
C ILE A 199 7.76 -13.57 -19.62
N ILE A 200 7.30 -13.43 -18.33
CA ILE A 200 7.22 -12.14 -17.67
C ILE A 200 8.61 -11.68 -17.22
N ARG A 201 9.34 -12.51 -16.48
CA ARG A 201 10.69 -12.17 -15.99
C ARG A 201 11.66 -11.78 -17.12
N PRO A 202 11.78 -12.56 -18.23
CA PRO A 202 12.63 -12.16 -19.34
C PRO A 202 12.19 -10.89 -20.04
N ALA A 203 10.88 -10.61 -20.10
CA ALA A 203 10.35 -9.39 -20.70
C ALA A 203 10.51 -8.15 -19.81
N ALA A 204 10.53 -8.32 -18.50
CA ALA A 204 10.63 -7.23 -17.54
C ALA A 204 12.08 -6.82 -17.21
N GLY A 205 13.08 -7.67 -17.51
CA GLY A 205 14.51 -7.35 -17.38
C GLY A 205 14.91 -6.79 -16.02
N ASP A 206 15.91 -5.92 -16.00
CA ASP A 206 16.50 -5.30 -14.81
C ASP A 206 15.50 -4.46 -13.98
N VAL A 207 14.39 -4.03 -14.60
CA VAL A 207 13.34 -3.27 -13.89
C VAL A 207 12.79 -4.06 -12.70
N LEU A 208 12.75 -5.38 -12.81
CA LEU A 208 12.15 -6.25 -11.80
C LEU A 208 13.09 -6.56 -10.64
N GLU A 209 14.38 -6.76 -10.94
CA GLU A 209 15.35 -7.16 -9.93
C GLU A 209 15.94 -5.97 -9.17
N GLU A 210 16.15 -4.85 -9.85
CA GLU A 210 16.82 -3.69 -9.26
C GLU A 210 15.86 -2.60 -8.78
N ARG A 211 14.79 -2.31 -9.55
CA ARG A 211 13.94 -1.13 -9.27
C ARG A 211 12.70 -1.44 -8.47
N LEU A 212 12.15 -2.63 -8.58
CA LEU A 212 10.91 -2.99 -7.90
C LEU A 212 11.04 -3.08 -6.38
N PRO A 213 12.14 -3.65 -5.81
CA PRO A 213 12.35 -3.64 -4.36
C PRO A 213 12.51 -2.23 -3.80
N VAL A 214 13.21 -1.34 -4.53
CA VAL A 214 13.37 0.08 -4.14
C VAL A 214 12.02 0.79 -4.15
N PHE A 215 11.20 0.55 -5.18
CA PHE A 215 9.86 1.12 -5.27
C PHE A 215 8.93 0.59 -4.18
N ALA A 216 8.95 -0.72 -3.92
CA ALA A 216 8.16 -1.34 -2.85
C ALA A 216 8.55 -0.77 -1.47
N LYS A 217 9.84 -0.60 -1.19
CA LYS A 217 10.34 0.01 0.03
C LYS A 217 9.92 1.49 0.16
N ALA A 218 9.98 2.24 -0.93
CA ALA A 218 9.56 3.64 -0.94
C ALA A 218 8.05 3.76 -0.71
N MET A 219 7.24 2.90 -1.34
CA MET A 219 5.80 2.87 -1.18
C MET A 219 5.39 2.49 0.26
N SER A 220 6.03 1.46 0.84
CA SER A 220 5.76 1.10 2.24
C SER A 220 6.11 2.24 3.19
N GLY A 221 7.24 2.93 2.97
CA GLY A 221 7.62 4.10 3.75
C GLY A 221 6.62 5.26 3.65
N GLU A 222 6.03 5.51 2.49
CA GLU A 222 4.98 6.52 2.34
C GLU A 222 3.65 6.10 3.01
N LEU A 223 3.28 4.83 2.93
CA LEU A 223 2.11 4.31 3.63
C LEU A 223 2.25 4.47 5.15
N ASP A 224 3.43 4.17 5.70
CA ASP A 224 3.71 4.38 7.13
C ASP A 224 3.58 5.86 7.52
N GLN A 225 4.12 6.77 6.72
CA GLN A 225 3.96 8.21 6.94
C GLN A 225 2.50 8.65 6.89
N LEU A 226 1.69 8.04 6.02
CA LEU A 226 0.27 8.33 5.92
C LEU A 226 -0.49 7.90 7.19
N TRP A 227 -0.16 6.71 7.72
CA TRP A 227 -0.71 6.24 9.00
C TRP A 227 -0.30 7.12 10.19
N GLN A 228 0.95 7.57 10.21
CA GLN A 228 1.44 8.48 11.25
C GLN A 228 0.67 9.81 11.26
N LYS A 229 0.35 10.36 10.10
CA LYS A 229 -0.47 11.59 9.99
C LYS A 229 -1.85 11.46 10.62
N ARG A 230 -2.42 10.25 10.70
CA ARG A 230 -3.67 10.00 11.41
C ARG A 230 -3.54 10.32 12.91
N TYR A 231 -2.47 9.87 13.56
CA TYR A 231 -2.24 10.16 14.97
C TYR A 231 -1.92 11.64 15.22
N ASP A 232 -1.29 12.32 14.26
CA ASP A 232 -1.09 13.78 14.33
C ASP A 232 -2.39 14.57 14.33
N VAL A 233 -3.44 14.03 13.72
CA VAL A 233 -4.78 14.66 13.69
C VAL A 233 -5.58 14.27 14.93
N ILE A 234 -5.64 12.98 15.26
CA ILE A 234 -6.44 12.47 16.38
C ILE A 234 -5.94 13.03 17.73
N ASP A 235 -4.61 13.16 17.89
CA ASP A 235 -3.96 13.65 19.11
C ASP A 235 -3.46 15.10 18.94
N ALA A 236 -4.15 15.91 18.14
CA ALA A 236 -3.76 17.28 17.84
C ALA A 236 -3.99 18.24 19.02
N GLU A 237 -5.04 18.01 19.77
CA GLU A 237 -5.31 18.71 21.03
C GLU A 237 -4.47 18.10 22.15
N LEU A 238 -3.72 18.95 22.83
CA LEU A 238 -2.90 18.55 23.97
C LEU A 238 -3.65 18.96 25.25
N PRO A 239 -4.17 17.98 26.03
CA PRO A 239 -4.79 18.27 27.30
C PRO A 239 -3.83 19.02 28.23
N GLU A 240 -4.35 20.02 28.96
CA GLU A 240 -3.54 20.89 29.79
C GLU A 240 -2.72 20.11 30.83
N ASP A 241 -3.29 19.07 31.43
CA ASP A 241 -2.61 18.23 32.41
C ASP A 241 -1.37 17.53 31.81
N ILE A 242 -1.48 17.07 30.56
CA ILE A 242 -0.35 16.46 29.83
C ILE A 242 0.71 17.51 29.54
N VAL A 243 0.31 18.71 29.11
CA VAL A 243 1.22 19.82 28.85
C VAL A 243 2.00 20.20 30.11
N GLN A 244 1.30 20.43 31.24
CA GLN A 244 1.93 20.79 32.51
C GLN A 244 2.86 19.70 33.04
N ALA A 245 2.46 18.43 32.92
CA ALA A 245 3.32 17.30 33.29
C ALA A 245 4.58 17.27 32.42
N ALA A 246 4.46 17.43 31.09
CA ALA A 246 5.59 17.41 30.18
C ALA A 246 6.58 18.57 30.45
N LEU A 247 6.07 19.78 30.65
CA LEU A 247 6.87 20.94 31.02
C LEU A 247 7.60 20.72 32.35
N THR A 248 6.92 20.16 33.35
CA THR A 248 7.51 19.88 34.67
C THR A 248 8.65 18.84 34.56
N VAL A 249 8.44 17.76 33.80
CA VAL A 249 9.41 16.67 33.62
C VAL A 249 10.67 17.15 32.89
N THR A 250 10.51 18.10 31.98
CA THR A 250 11.61 18.61 31.14
C THR A 250 12.21 19.92 31.57
N LYS A 251 11.74 20.52 32.71
CA LYS A 251 12.10 21.86 33.17
C LYS A 251 13.61 22.13 33.21
N ASP A 252 14.38 21.14 33.70
CA ASP A 252 15.83 21.27 33.88
C ASP A 252 16.60 20.43 32.86
N ARG A 253 16.00 20.19 31.69
CA ARG A 253 16.60 19.37 30.60
C ARG A 253 16.94 20.26 29.40
N GLU A 254 18.21 20.30 29.06
CA GLU A 254 18.69 21.03 27.89
C GLU A 254 18.89 20.07 26.70
N GLY A 255 18.46 20.51 25.51
CA GLY A 255 18.55 19.76 24.27
C GLY A 255 17.45 18.69 24.09
N ASP A 256 17.26 18.31 22.83
CA ASP A 256 16.18 17.42 22.44
C ASP A 256 16.32 16.02 23.04
N ARG A 257 17.56 15.50 23.04
CA ARG A 257 17.84 14.16 23.60
C ARG A 257 17.56 14.05 25.09
N ALA A 258 17.91 15.08 25.86
CA ALA A 258 17.72 15.07 27.32
C ALA A 258 16.22 15.20 27.67
N LYS A 259 15.48 16.04 26.96
CA LYS A 259 14.02 16.14 27.10
C LYS A 259 13.34 14.82 26.72
N ALA A 260 13.68 14.25 25.55
CA ALA A 260 13.16 12.99 25.07
C ALA A 260 13.40 11.86 26.08
N ARG A 261 14.60 11.78 26.66
CA ARG A 261 14.94 10.78 27.67
C ARG A 261 14.12 10.94 28.94
N ALA A 262 13.95 12.16 29.44
CA ALA A 262 13.17 12.41 30.64
C ALA A 262 11.70 12.01 30.47
N LEU A 263 11.11 12.28 29.32
CA LEU A 263 9.76 11.85 28.99
C LEU A 263 9.65 10.31 28.84
N TYR A 264 10.64 9.67 28.23
CA TYR A 264 10.71 8.21 28.14
C TYR A 264 10.70 7.57 29.53
N ASP A 265 11.56 8.02 30.42
CA ASP A 265 11.64 7.52 31.80
C ASP A 265 10.34 7.77 32.55
N TRP A 266 9.70 8.94 32.36
CA TRP A 266 8.45 9.29 33.00
C TRP A 266 7.29 8.40 32.55
N VAL A 267 7.09 8.24 31.24
CA VAL A 267 6.01 7.41 30.69
C VAL A 267 6.25 5.95 31.05
N GLY A 268 7.43 5.43 30.83
CA GLY A 268 7.78 4.03 31.08
C GLY A 268 7.64 3.61 32.55
N THR A 269 7.88 4.50 33.50
CA THR A 269 7.76 4.19 34.93
C THR A 269 6.35 4.34 35.48
N ARG A 270 5.54 5.23 34.91
CA ARG A 270 4.21 5.59 35.45
C ARG A 270 3.05 4.83 34.83
N ILE A 271 3.18 4.41 33.61
CA ILE A 271 2.14 3.66 32.94
C ILE A 271 2.33 2.16 33.18
N SER A 272 1.24 1.44 33.41
CA SER A 272 1.21 -0.02 33.54
C SER A 272 0.63 -0.64 32.28
N TYR A 273 1.17 -1.79 31.89
CA TYR A 273 0.63 -2.50 30.73
C TYR A 273 -0.76 -3.06 31.02
N ASP A 274 -1.68 -2.92 30.07
CA ASP A 274 -3.08 -3.34 30.19
C ASP A 274 -3.30 -4.70 29.53
N ASP A 275 -2.96 -5.77 30.28
CA ASP A 275 -3.14 -7.16 29.83
C ASP A 275 -4.63 -7.50 29.62
N ASP A 276 -5.55 -6.83 30.33
CA ASP A 276 -6.99 -7.07 30.18
C ASP A 276 -7.48 -6.56 28.82
N LYS A 277 -6.94 -5.42 28.36
CA LYS A 277 -7.21 -4.86 27.02
C LYS A 277 -6.70 -5.79 25.92
N VAL A 278 -5.52 -6.39 26.11
CA VAL A 278 -4.94 -7.35 25.16
C VAL A 278 -5.80 -8.61 25.07
N ARG A 279 -6.18 -9.19 26.24
CA ARG A 279 -7.05 -10.38 26.27
C ARG A 279 -8.41 -10.13 25.64
N ALA A 280 -9.05 -9.00 25.89
CA ALA A 280 -10.32 -8.63 25.28
C ALA A 280 -10.20 -8.58 23.73
N TYR A 281 -9.09 -8.10 23.22
CA TYR A 281 -8.84 -8.10 21.77
C TYR A 281 -8.57 -9.50 21.21
N GLU A 282 -7.71 -10.28 21.87
CA GLU A 282 -7.31 -11.62 21.39
C GLU A 282 -8.45 -12.65 21.49
N GLU A 283 -9.22 -12.62 22.58
CA GLU A 283 -10.26 -13.61 22.84
C GLU A 283 -11.63 -13.22 22.27
N LEU A 284 -11.96 -11.92 22.25
CA LEU A 284 -13.29 -11.41 21.89
C LEU A 284 -13.29 -10.58 20.62
N GLY A 285 -12.13 -10.19 20.09
CA GLY A 285 -12.01 -9.24 18.96
C GLY A 285 -12.42 -7.81 19.35
N GLU A 286 -12.54 -7.51 20.64
CA GLU A 286 -12.95 -6.19 21.13
C GLU A 286 -11.76 -5.26 21.28
N TRP A 287 -11.61 -4.32 20.32
CA TRP A 287 -10.63 -3.25 20.44
C TRP A 287 -11.23 -2.02 21.12
N ARG A 288 -10.62 -1.59 22.22
CA ARG A 288 -10.99 -0.33 22.92
C ARG A 288 -10.01 0.76 22.56
N GLU A 289 -10.46 1.69 21.73
CA GLU A 289 -9.65 2.88 21.42
C GLU A 289 -9.46 3.71 22.70
N GLN A 290 -8.24 4.23 22.89
CA GLN A 290 -7.88 5.03 24.05
C GLN A 290 -7.06 6.23 23.61
N ASN A 291 -7.45 7.42 24.05
CA ASN A 291 -6.71 8.66 23.77
C ASN A 291 -5.60 8.90 24.78
N PRO A 292 -4.66 9.83 24.54
CA PRO A 292 -3.57 10.14 25.45
C PRO A 292 -4.04 10.58 26.84
N GLU A 293 -5.12 11.35 26.94
CA GLU A 293 -5.69 11.82 28.22
C GLU A 293 -6.18 10.65 29.09
N THR A 294 -6.91 9.72 28.50
CA THR A 294 -7.34 8.49 29.18
C THR A 294 -6.16 7.70 29.71
N THR A 295 -5.11 7.53 28.89
CA THR A 295 -3.87 6.84 29.30
C THR A 295 -3.17 7.57 30.45
N PHE A 296 -3.10 8.90 30.38
CA PHE A 296 -2.51 9.73 31.41
C PHE A 296 -3.23 9.61 32.76
N VAL A 297 -4.56 9.67 32.74
CA VAL A 297 -5.42 9.60 33.95
C VAL A 297 -5.44 8.19 34.54
N THR A 298 -5.70 7.17 33.69
CA THR A 298 -5.84 5.78 34.16
C THR A 298 -4.51 5.13 34.51
N ARG A 299 -3.41 5.64 33.95
CA ARG A 299 -2.05 5.05 34.04
C ARG A 299 -1.98 3.61 33.57
N LYS A 300 -2.85 3.25 32.64
CA LYS A 300 -2.91 1.92 32.00
C LYS A 300 -3.01 2.08 30.49
N GLY A 301 -2.37 1.18 29.74
CA GLY A 301 -2.49 1.13 28.29
C GLY A 301 -1.63 0.05 27.68
N VAL A 302 -1.81 -0.18 26.39
CA VAL A 302 -0.95 -1.07 25.58
C VAL A 302 0.08 -0.23 24.80
N CYS A 303 0.94 -0.87 24.02
CA CYS A 303 2.07 -0.22 23.31
C CYS A 303 1.67 1.06 22.55
N ILE A 304 0.55 1.02 21.83
CA ILE A 304 0.07 2.20 21.08
C ILE A 304 -0.37 3.34 22.01
N ASP A 305 -0.96 3.02 23.18
CA ASP A 305 -1.41 4.03 24.14
C ASP A 305 -0.21 4.73 24.81
N TYR A 306 0.85 3.96 25.15
CA TYR A 306 2.13 4.51 25.62
C TYR A 306 2.74 5.43 24.58
N SER A 307 2.79 4.98 23.34
CA SER A 307 3.42 5.74 22.24
C SER A 307 2.68 7.04 21.94
N ARG A 308 1.34 7.03 21.99
CA ARG A 308 0.51 8.23 21.80
C ARG A 308 0.64 9.22 22.95
N LEU A 309 0.64 8.74 24.19
CA LEU A 309 0.88 9.60 25.36
C LEU A 309 2.28 10.22 25.30
N TYR A 310 3.30 9.41 25.01
CA TYR A 310 4.66 9.93 24.84
C TYR A 310 4.73 11.02 23.77
N ALA A 311 4.11 10.78 22.60
CA ALA A 311 4.10 11.73 21.51
C ALA A 311 3.40 13.03 21.88
N SER A 312 2.29 12.98 22.63
CA SER A 312 1.59 14.17 23.13
C SER A 312 2.47 14.97 24.09
N MET A 313 3.14 14.30 25.02
CA MET A 313 4.08 14.97 25.95
C MET A 313 5.29 15.57 25.21
N ALA A 314 5.84 14.85 24.22
CA ALA A 314 6.98 15.32 23.44
C ALA A 314 6.61 16.57 22.61
N ARG A 315 5.43 16.57 21.97
CA ARG A 315 4.91 17.74 21.24
C ARG A 315 4.67 18.94 22.14
N ALA A 316 4.20 18.72 23.37
CA ALA A 316 3.98 19.79 24.36
C ALA A 316 5.26 20.56 24.70
N VAL A 317 6.43 19.94 24.58
CA VAL A 317 7.74 20.57 24.86
C VAL A 317 8.53 20.91 23.57
N GLY A 318 7.85 20.86 22.41
CA GLY A 318 8.38 21.30 21.13
C GLY A 318 9.29 20.28 20.42
N LEU A 319 9.29 19.01 20.84
CA LEU A 319 10.04 17.96 20.16
C LEU A 319 9.31 17.50 18.90
N ASP A 320 10.06 17.28 17.82
CA ASP A 320 9.56 16.59 16.62
C ASP A 320 9.54 15.08 16.91
N VAL A 321 8.34 14.49 16.94
CA VAL A 321 8.12 13.11 17.36
C VAL A 321 7.13 12.40 16.46
N ARG A 322 7.37 11.12 16.23
CA ARG A 322 6.46 10.25 15.51
C ARG A 322 6.15 8.97 16.28
N VAL A 323 4.92 8.50 16.15
CA VAL A 323 4.47 7.18 16.59
C VAL A 323 4.78 6.20 15.45
N VAL A 324 5.52 5.15 15.73
CA VAL A 324 5.87 4.12 14.74
C VAL A 324 5.14 2.83 15.08
N THR A 325 4.54 2.19 14.09
CA THR A 325 3.91 0.88 14.22
C THR A 325 4.70 -0.17 13.45
N GLY A 326 4.70 -1.38 13.96
CA GLY A 326 5.44 -2.48 13.35
C GLY A 326 5.31 -3.78 14.12
N LEU A 327 6.37 -4.55 14.15
CA LEU A 327 6.48 -5.79 14.90
C LEU A 327 7.55 -5.64 15.99
N GLY A 328 7.20 -6.03 17.21
CA GLY A 328 8.13 -6.12 18.34
C GLY A 328 8.46 -7.57 18.66
N TYR A 329 9.69 -7.85 19.04
CA TYR A 329 10.15 -9.18 19.44
C TYR A 329 9.49 -9.61 20.76
N ASP A 330 8.88 -10.79 20.79
CA ASP A 330 8.14 -11.30 21.95
C ASP A 330 9.01 -11.96 23.04
N GLY A 331 10.32 -11.98 22.86
CA GLY A 331 11.25 -12.65 23.77
C GLY A 331 11.25 -14.18 23.68
N ARG A 332 10.46 -14.78 22.79
CA ARG A 332 10.29 -16.24 22.65
C ARG A 332 10.63 -16.75 21.24
N GLY A 333 11.18 -15.90 20.40
CA GLY A 333 11.54 -16.22 19.02
C GLY A 333 10.49 -15.79 17.99
N GLY A 334 9.41 -15.10 18.41
CA GLY A 334 8.38 -14.55 17.56
C GLY A 334 8.33 -13.03 17.57
N TYR A 335 7.48 -12.49 16.71
CA TYR A 335 7.21 -11.06 16.63
C TYR A 335 5.69 -10.83 16.64
N GLY A 336 5.24 -9.84 17.42
CA GLY A 336 3.85 -9.41 17.49
C GLY A 336 3.67 -7.96 17.09
N ALA A 337 2.42 -7.55 16.81
CA ALA A 337 2.09 -6.16 16.53
C ALA A 337 2.55 -5.25 17.68
N HIS A 338 3.28 -4.19 17.36
CA HIS A 338 3.90 -3.32 18.34
C HIS A 338 3.93 -1.86 17.88
N ALA A 339 4.06 -0.93 18.83
CA ALA A 339 4.20 0.49 18.57
C ALA A 339 5.25 1.11 19.51
N TRP A 340 6.03 2.04 18.97
CA TRP A 340 7.07 2.77 19.66
C TRP A 340 7.18 4.21 19.17
N ASN A 341 8.15 4.96 19.62
CA ASN A 341 8.36 6.33 19.18
C ASN A 341 9.74 6.55 18.58
N GLU A 342 9.84 7.57 17.76
CA GLU A 342 11.10 8.16 17.35
C GLU A 342 11.01 9.69 17.52
N VAL A 343 12.07 10.29 18.07
CA VAL A 343 12.21 11.73 18.24
C VAL A 343 13.36 12.22 17.37
N TYR A 344 13.13 13.29 16.61
CA TYR A 344 14.20 13.92 15.85
C TYR A 344 15.04 14.81 16.76
N SER A 345 16.33 14.54 16.84
CA SER A 345 17.28 15.42 17.52
C SER A 345 17.87 16.41 16.52
N THR A 346 17.64 17.69 16.78
CA THR A 346 18.19 18.78 15.97
C THR A 346 19.71 18.90 16.11
N GLU A 347 20.25 18.52 17.28
CA GLU A 347 21.67 18.52 17.56
C GLU A 347 22.39 17.36 16.83
N GLU A 348 21.81 16.14 16.91
CA GLU A 348 22.39 14.93 16.30
C GLU A 348 21.99 14.76 14.83
N LYS A 349 21.02 15.52 14.34
CA LYS A 349 20.46 15.47 12.97
C LYS A 349 19.97 14.07 12.58
N ARG A 350 19.40 13.34 13.54
CA ARG A 350 18.87 11.99 13.33
C ARG A 350 17.64 11.72 14.18
N TRP A 351 16.92 10.69 13.80
CA TRP A 351 15.84 10.14 14.61
C TRP A 351 16.41 9.23 15.70
N ILE A 352 15.99 9.45 16.94
CA ILE A 352 16.32 8.67 18.14
C ILE A 352 15.15 7.71 18.39
N PRO A 353 15.32 6.39 18.22
CA PRO A 353 14.27 5.43 18.52
C PRO A 353 14.16 5.18 20.02
N LEU A 354 12.93 4.97 20.51
CA LEU A 354 12.68 4.66 21.91
C LEU A 354 11.38 3.89 22.09
N ASP A 355 11.33 3.00 23.07
CA ASP A 355 10.13 2.26 23.44
C ASP A 355 9.85 2.37 24.95
N SER A 356 8.91 3.26 25.30
CA SER A 356 8.49 3.45 26.70
C SER A 356 7.71 2.28 27.27
N THR A 357 7.13 1.41 26.43
CA THR A 357 6.40 0.20 26.87
C THR A 357 7.33 -0.78 27.55
N TRP A 358 8.54 -0.93 27.00
CA TRP A 358 9.53 -1.88 27.52
C TRP A 358 10.54 -1.24 28.50
N ALA A 359 10.35 0.03 28.87
CA ALA A 359 11.27 0.72 29.76
C ALA A 359 11.51 0.04 31.11
N LYS A 360 10.57 -0.80 31.58
CA LYS A 360 10.71 -1.57 32.82
C LYS A 360 11.54 -2.84 32.66
N THR A 361 11.78 -3.29 31.43
CA THR A 361 12.56 -4.50 31.12
C THR A 361 14.02 -4.20 30.79
N GLY A 362 14.35 -2.93 30.52
CA GLY A 362 15.68 -2.51 30.17
C GLY A 362 15.74 -1.09 29.64
N ASN A 363 16.93 -0.68 29.17
CA ASN A 363 17.07 0.61 28.52
C ASN A 363 16.71 0.51 27.04
N TRP A 364 15.52 0.95 26.68
CA TRP A 364 15.00 1.00 25.31
C TRP A 364 14.99 2.40 24.72
N PHE A 365 15.83 3.26 25.21
CA PHE A 365 16.09 4.59 24.67
C PHE A 365 17.38 4.57 23.87
N ASP A 366 17.29 4.53 22.55
CA ASP A 366 18.42 4.52 21.61
C ASP A 366 19.44 3.40 21.86
N PRO A 367 19.05 2.16 22.16
CA PRO A 367 20.02 1.10 22.36
C PRO A 367 20.60 0.66 21.02
N PRO A 368 21.86 0.19 21.01
CA PRO A 368 22.40 -0.53 19.85
C PRO A 368 21.49 -1.71 19.49
N GLY A 369 21.25 -1.94 18.20
CA GLY A 369 20.43 -3.07 17.75
C GLY A 369 18.92 -2.89 17.97
N PHE A 370 18.43 -1.67 18.20
CA PHE A 370 16.98 -1.42 18.33
C PHE A 370 16.16 -2.02 17.18
N ALA A 371 16.68 -1.93 15.95
CA ALA A 371 16.03 -2.47 14.76
C ALA A 371 15.96 -4.01 14.72
N ASP A 372 16.77 -4.71 15.50
CA ASP A 372 16.76 -6.17 15.58
C ASP A 372 15.53 -6.68 16.35
N THR A 373 14.98 -5.85 17.22
CA THR A 373 13.80 -6.16 18.04
C THR A 373 12.55 -5.40 17.62
N HIS A 374 12.69 -4.35 16.78
CA HIS A 374 11.61 -3.50 16.33
C HIS A 374 11.63 -3.41 14.80
N ILE A 375 10.84 -4.26 14.17
CA ILE A 375 10.72 -4.31 12.70
C ILE A 375 9.60 -3.37 12.29
N ARG A 376 9.94 -2.29 11.59
CA ARG A 376 8.96 -1.32 11.09
C ARG A 376 8.01 -1.99 10.09
N GLN A 377 6.71 -1.79 10.21
CA GLN A 377 5.73 -2.26 9.24
C GLN A 377 5.99 -1.54 7.92
N GLY A 378 6.36 -2.29 6.87
CA GLY A 378 6.83 -1.73 5.59
C GLY A 378 8.34 -1.66 5.40
N GLY A 379 9.13 -1.99 6.42
CA GLY A 379 10.58 -2.18 6.29
C GLY A 379 10.89 -3.53 5.66
N VAL A 380 11.30 -3.56 4.40
CA VAL A 380 12.01 -4.72 3.86
C VAL A 380 13.35 -4.75 4.59
N THR A 381 13.55 -5.72 5.48
CA THR A 381 14.88 -6.03 6.00
C THR A 381 15.77 -6.39 4.83
N GLY A 382 16.82 -5.61 4.59
CA GLY A 382 17.83 -5.84 3.58
C GLY A 382 18.65 -7.08 3.83
#